data_4d33c5b1e2cb6313ab102cbe1b6753c7
#
_entry.id   4d33c5b1e2cb6313ab102cbe1b6753c7
#
_cell.length_a   1.000
_cell.length_b   1.000
_cell.length_c   1.000
_cell.angle_alpha   90.00
_cell.angle_beta   90.00
_cell.angle_gamma   90.00
#
_symmetry.space_group_name_H-M   'P 1'
#
loop_
_entity.id
_entity.type
_entity.pdbx_description
1 polymer ?
#
loop_
_entity_poly.entity_id
_entity_poly.type
_entity_poly.pdbx_seq_one_letter_code
_entity_poly.pdbx_strand_id
1 'polypeptide(L)'
;NGIEQPLFQGREWVTACRKWKEKYPVVLPRHWQEDGLHANAYAFVDYLSTQLPPRTLTVVSNGTCCVAGHQAYVIKEGTRFFNSNAVASMGYGLPAAIGGCVANKRRTTVCLEGDGSIMMNLQELQTIITNALPIKIFLINNEGYHSIRQTQNNLFADHCKVGIGPESGDLSFPDFSKLARVFGYPYFAAHSNKEMQ
;
A
#
# COMPACT_ATOMS: atom_id res chain seq x y z
N ASN A 1 3.78 -28.18 18.59
CA ASN A 1 2.72 -28.53 17.62
C ASN A 1 3.39 -28.73 16.29
N GLY A 2 3.70 -30.01 15.97
CA GLY A 2 4.38 -30.39 14.76
C GLY A 2 3.46 -30.20 13.56
N ILE A 3 3.68 -29.12 12.84
CA ILE A 3 3.33 -29.11 11.43
C ILE A 3 4.40 -29.96 10.77
N GLU A 4 4.06 -31.23 10.50
CA GLU A 4 4.88 -32.05 9.62
C GLU A 4 5.13 -31.25 8.34
N GLN A 5 6.38 -31.18 7.94
CA GLN A 5 6.71 -30.52 6.66
C GLN A 5 5.85 -31.20 5.58
N PRO A 6 5.18 -30.42 4.73
CA PRO A 6 4.35 -31.01 3.70
C PRO A 6 5.19 -31.96 2.85
N LEU A 7 4.70 -33.15 2.66
CA LEU A 7 5.29 -34.23 1.84
C LEU A 7 5.44 -33.86 0.35
N PHE A 8 5.32 -32.58 0.01
CA PHE A 8 5.44 -32.09 -1.33
C PHE A 8 6.92 -31.99 -1.72
N GLN A 9 7.46 -33.07 -2.22
CA GLN A 9 8.82 -33.14 -2.78
C GLN A 9 8.92 -32.56 -4.21
N GLY A 10 8.08 -31.62 -4.56
CA GLY A 10 7.98 -31.01 -5.89
C GLY A 10 9.14 -30.07 -6.24
N ARG A 11 10.38 -30.58 -6.26
CA ARG A 11 11.56 -29.83 -6.72
C ARG A 11 11.33 -29.23 -8.11
N GLU A 12 10.66 -29.95 -9.00
CA GLU A 12 10.33 -29.51 -10.35
C GLU A 12 9.41 -28.29 -10.34
N TRP A 13 8.36 -28.31 -9.50
CA TRP A 13 7.42 -27.19 -9.35
C TRP A 13 8.13 -25.94 -8.80
N VAL A 14 8.92 -26.09 -7.76
CA VAL A 14 9.70 -24.97 -7.18
C VAL A 14 10.68 -24.41 -8.22
N THR A 15 11.30 -25.28 -9.01
CA THR A 15 12.20 -24.86 -10.10
C THR A 15 11.45 -24.11 -11.19
N ALA A 16 10.26 -24.58 -11.57
CA ALA A 16 9.40 -23.90 -12.53
C ALA A 16 8.98 -22.50 -12.02
N CYS A 17 8.54 -22.41 -10.75
CA CYS A 17 8.18 -21.13 -10.13
C CYS A 17 9.36 -20.14 -10.10
N ARG A 18 10.58 -20.62 -9.80
CA ARG A 18 11.78 -19.77 -9.84
C ARG A 18 12.06 -19.25 -11.24
N LYS A 19 12.00 -20.11 -12.26
CA LYS A 19 12.18 -19.71 -13.66
C LYS A 19 11.13 -18.69 -14.10
N TRP A 20 9.88 -18.85 -13.67
CA TRP A 20 8.83 -17.87 -13.98
C TRP A 20 9.08 -16.54 -13.27
N LYS A 21 9.51 -16.55 -12.02
CA LYS A 21 9.85 -15.33 -11.30
C LYS A 21 10.99 -14.56 -11.95
N GLU A 22 12.01 -15.27 -12.47
CA GLU A 22 13.12 -14.68 -13.22
C GLU A 22 12.66 -14.14 -14.58
N LYS A 23 11.83 -14.94 -15.30
CA LYS A 23 11.36 -14.58 -16.63
C LYS A 23 10.34 -13.42 -16.62
N TYR A 24 9.54 -13.32 -15.57
CA TYR A 24 8.45 -12.34 -15.42
C TYR A 24 8.61 -11.56 -14.12
N PRO A 25 9.65 -10.74 -13.99
CA PRO A 25 9.79 -9.89 -12.81
C PRO A 25 8.64 -8.89 -12.73
N VAL A 26 8.13 -8.67 -11.52
CA VAL A 26 7.01 -7.74 -11.27
C VAL A 26 7.45 -6.30 -11.47
N VAL A 27 8.60 -5.94 -10.88
CA VAL A 27 9.17 -4.61 -11.00
C VAL A 27 10.17 -4.59 -12.15
N LEU A 28 9.88 -3.80 -13.16
CA LEU A 28 10.66 -3.70 -14.39
C LEU A 28 11.46 -2.41 -14.41
N PRO A 29 12.56 -2.32 -15.20
CA PRO A 29 13.32 -1.08 -15.34
C PRO A 29 12.46 0.13 -15.72
N ARG A 30 11.41 -0.07 -16.52
CA ARG A 30 10.46 0.99 -16.89
C ARG A 30 9.72 1.60 -15.70
N HIS A 31 9.50 0.85 -14.60
CA HIS A 31 8.85 1.37 -13.40
C HIS A 31 9.74 2.34 -12.63
N TRP A 32 11.06 2.31 -12.88
CA TRP A 32 12.05 3.22 -12.31
C TRP A 32 12.37 4.41 -13.20
N GLN A 33 11.84 4.41 -14.43
CA GLN A 33 12.03 5.56 -15.33
C GLN A 33 11.30 6.78 -14.79
N GLU A 34 11.99 7.91 -14.81
CA GLU A 34 11.40 9.18 -14.44
C GLU A 34 10.54 9.70 -15.60
N ASP A 35 9.28 9.93 -15.34
CA ASP A 35 8.39 10.66 -16.24
C ASP A 35 8.30 12.16 -15.86
N GLY A 36 8.91 12.53 -14.72
CA GLY A 36 8.92 13.88 -14.18
C GLY A 36 7.60 14.32 -13.55
N LEU A 37 6.61 13.43 -13.51
CA LEU A 37 5.26 13.76 -13.07
C LEU A 37 4.83 12.95 -11.84
N HIS A 38 5.23 11.66 -11.77
CA HIS A 38 4.68 10.76 -10.76
C HIS A 38 5.71 9.74 -10.25
N ALA A 39 5.61 9.42 -8.96
CA ALA A 39 6.26 8.27 -8.37
C ALA A 39 5.50 6.98 -8.75
N ASN A 40 6.23 5.93 -9.14
CA ASN A 40 5.62 4.67 -9.52
C ASN A 40 5.33 3.80 -8.30
N ALA A 41 4.09 3.37 -8.11
CA ALA A 41 3.67 2.60 -6.94
C ALA A 41 4.39 1.25 -6.80
N TYR A 42 4.72 0.56 -7.89
CA TYR A 42 5.45 -0.70 -7.87
C TYR A 42 6.93 -0.49 -7.46
N ALA A 43 7.58 0.52 -8.04
CA ALA A 43 8.92 0.90 -7.67
C ALA A 43 8.99 1.34 -6.20
N PHE A 44 8.00 2.10 -5.74
CA PHE A 44 7.89 2.53 -4.35
C PHE A 44 7.77 1.34 -3.38
N VAL A 45 6.86 0.39 -3.63
CA VAL A 45 6.63 -0.75 -2.74
C VAL A 45 7.86 -1.67 -2.70
N ASP A 46 8.49 -1.92 -3.83
CA ASP A 46 9.74 -2.68 -3.93
C ASP A 46 10.84 -2.01 -3.10
N TYR A 47 11.10 -0.73 -3.35
CA TYR A 47 12.10 0.04 -2.62
C TYR A 47 11.82 0.06 -1.12
N LEU A 48 10.64 0.48 -0.72
CA LEU A 48 10.25 0.52 0.70
C LEU A 48 10.49 -0.83 1.37
N SER A 49 9.97 -1.91 0.78
CA SER A 49 10.05 -3.23 1.39
C SER A 49 11.50 -3.75 1.47
N THR A 50 12.38 -3.36 0.54
CA THR A 50 13.81 -3.68 0.60
C THR A 50 14.54 -2.91 1.69
N GLN A 51 14.12 -1.68 2.03
CA GLN A 51 14.71 -0.88 3.11
C GLN A 51 14.21 -1.29 4.50
N LEU A 52 13.00 -1.84 4.61
CA LEU A 52 12.46 -2.25 5.90
C LEU A 52 13.25 -3.42 6.50
N PRO A 53 13.47 -3.44 7.83
CA PRO A 53 14.16 -4.56 8.49
C PRO A 53 13.32 -5.85 8.46
N PRO A 54 13.95 -7.03 8.62
CA PRO A 54 13.22 -8.27 8.90
C PRO A 54 12.28 -8.11 10.09
N ARG A 55 11.24 -8.95 10.15
CA ARG A 55 10.23 -8.96 11.21
C ARG A 55 9.38 -7.67 11.29
N THR A 56 9.39 -6.85 10.26
CA THR A 56 8.48 -5.71 10.15
C THR A 56 7.04 -6.18 10.00
N LEU A 57 6.13 -5.50 10.69
CA LEU A 57 4.70 -5.60 10.47
C LEU A 57 4.28 -4.51 9.47
N THR A 58 3.72 -4.93 8.35
CA THR A 58 3.14 -4.02 7.35
C THR A 58 1.66 -4.34 7.18
N VAL A 59 0.83 -3.32 7.32
CA VAL A 59 -0.60 -3.39 7.06
C VAL A 59 -0.88 -2.58 5.79
N VAL A 60 -1.68 -3.16 4.91
CA VAL A 60 -1.96 -2.57 3.60
C VAL A 60 -3.46 -2.42 3.43
N SER A 61 -3.86 -1.24 3.04
CA SER A 61 -5.24 -0.93 2.69
C SER A 61 -5.61 -1.54 1.33
N ASN A 62 -6.65 -1.05 0.70
CA ASN A 62 -7.13 -1.56 -0.59
C ASN A 62 -6.60 -0.77 -1.80
N GLY A 63 -7.16 -1.03 -2.97
CA GLY A 63 -6.83 -0.32 -4.22
C GLY A 63 -5.39 -0.50 -4.65
N THR A 64 -4.74 0.57 -5.08
CA THR A 64 -3.35 0.55 -5.56
C THR A 64 -2.38 0.01 -4.52
N CYS A 65 -2.57 0.34 -3.24
CA CYS A 65 -1.75 -0.19 -2.14
C CYS A 65 -1.79 -1.71 -2.07
N CYS A 66 -3.00 -2.28 -2.18
CA CYS A 66 -3.20 -3.72 -2.15
C CYS A 66 -2.58 -4.39 -3.39
N VAL A 67 -2.85 -3.87 -4.58
CA VAL A 67 -2.37 -4.45 -5.84
C VAL A 67 -0.85 -4.41 -5.93
N ALA A 68 -0.24 -3.25 -5.76
CA ALA A 68 1.21 -3.12 -5.79
C ALA A 68 1.86 -3.85 -4.60
N GLY A 69 1.25 -3.79 -3.41
CA GLY A 69 1.71 -4.47 -2.21
C GLY A 69 1.83 -5.98 -2.39
N HIS A 70 0.79 -6.64 -2.89
CA HIS A 70 0.83 -8.09 -3.11
C HIS A 70 1.84 -8.52 -4.18
N GLN A 71 2.06 -7.69 -5.18
CA GLN A 71 2.89 -8.06 -6.31
C GLN A 71 4.37 -7.71 -6.09
N ALA A 72 4.66 -6.53 -5.54
CA ALA A 72 6.01 -5.98 -5.48
C ALA A 72 6.67 -6.04 -4.08
N TYR A 73 5.91 -6.32 -3.01
CA TYR A 73 6.47 -6.32 -1.66
C TYR A 73 7.45 -7.50 -1.44
N VAL A 74 8.66 -7.20 -1.01
CA VAL A 74 9.69 -8.20 -0.69
C VAL A 74 9.50 -8.70 0.74
N ILE A 75 9.09 -9.94 0.88
CA ILE A 75 8.93 -10.61 2.17
C ILE A 75 10.29 -11.09 2.67
N LYS A 76 10.67 -10.63 3.86
CA LYS A 76 11.87 -11.05 4.58
C LYS A 76 11.53 -11.95 5.76
N GLU A 77 12.53 -12.53 6.41
CA GLU A 77 12.32 -13.40 7.57
C GLU A 77 11.45 -12.72 8.63
N GLY A 78 10.38 -13.40 9.06
CA GLY A 78 9.47 -12.94 10.09
C GLY A 78 8.63 -11.71 9.73
N THR A 79 8.72 -11.21 8.49
CA THR A 79 7.82 -10.15 8.02
C THR A 79 6.37 -10.61 8.08
N ARG A 80 5.51 -9.75 8.62
CA ARG A 80 4.07 -9.94 8.65
C ARG A 80 3.43 -8.90 7.73
N PHE A 81 2.70 -9.39 6.73
CA PHE A 81 2.01 -8.56 5.74
C PHE A 81 0.51 -8.85 5.82
N PHE A 82 -0.28 -7.85 6.21
CA PHE A 82 -1.71 -7.98 6.41
C PHE A 82 -2.50 -7.06 5.49
N ASN A 83 -3.58 -7.58 4.98
CA ASN A 83 -4.57 -6.83 4.20
C ASN A 83 -5.95 -7.49 4.31
N SER A 84 -6.97 -6.83 3.78
CA SER A 84 -8.33 -7.34 3.68
C SER A 84 -8.67 -7.69 2.22
N ASN A 85 -7.85 -8.53 1.58
CA ASN A 85 -7.95 -8.79 0.14
C ASN A 85 -9.25 -9.51 -0.28
N ALA A 86 -9.89 -10.27 0.59
CA ALA A 86 -11.13 -10.96 0.28
C ALA A 86 -12.33 -10.01 0.15
N VAL A 87 -12.38 -8.97 0.97
CA VAL A 87 -13.47 -7.98 1.00
C VAL A 87 -13.02 -6.62 0.46
N ALA A 88 -11.73 -6.33 0.58
CA ALA A 88 -11.10 -5.08 0.15
C ALA A 88 -11.76 -3.81 0.69
N SER A 89 -12.13 -3.83 1.98
CA SER A 89 -12.81 -2.70 2.64
C SER A 89 -11.94 -1.46 2.63
N MET A 90 -12.47 -0.34 2.14
CA MET A 90 -11.87 0.97 2.36
C MET A 90 -11.90 1.34 3.85
N GLY A 91 -10.90 2.09 4.32
CA GLY A 91 -10.75 2.44 5.73
C GLY A 91 -10.19 1.33 6.62
N TYR A 92 -9.81 0.19 6.06
CA TYR A 92 -9.22 -0.92 6.81
C TYR A 92 -7.82 -0.60 7.37
N GLY A 93 -7.00 0.15 6.62
CA GLY A 93 -5.56 0.28 6.89
C GLY A 93 -5.23 0.85 8.26
N LEU A 94 -5.77 2.01 8.63
CA LEU A 94 -5.47 2.66 9.92
C LEU A 94 -5.90 1.81 11.12
N PRO A 95 -7.18 1.36 11.24
CA PRO A 95 -7.61 0.52 12.35
C PRO A 95 -6.82 -0.78 12.47
N ALA A 96 -6.53 -1.42 11.34
CA ALA A 96 -5.76 -2.65 11.33
C ALA A 96 -4.28 -2.43 11.72
N ALA A 97 -3.69 -1.29 11.33
CA ALA A 97 -2.34 -0.93 11.76
C ALA A 97 -2.28 -0.65 13.26
N ILE A 98 -3.30 -0.01 13.83
CA ILE A 98 -3.44 0.20 15.29
C ILE A 98 -3.49 -1.16 15.99
N GLY A 99 -4.44 -2.01 15.61
CA GLY A 99 -4.60 -3.34 16.20
C GLY A 99 -3.33 -4.20 16.06
N GLY A 100 -2.74 -4.20 14.88
CA GLY A 100 -1.49 -4.92 14.60
C GLY A 100 -0.31 -4.40 15.43
N CYS A 101 -0.16 -3.08 15.56
CA CYS A 101 0.88 -2.46 16.37
C CYS A 101 0.76 -2.86 17.85
N VAL A 102 -0.45 -2.79 18.41
CA VAL A 102 -0.72 -3.19 19.80
C VAL A 102 -0.43 -4.68 20.00
N ALA A 103 -0.92 -5.54 19.11
CA ALA A 103 -0.68 -6.99 19.16
C ALA A 103 0.80 -7.34 19.00
N ASN A 104 1.56 -6.52 18.25
CA ASN A 104 3.01 -6.67 18.04
C ASN A 104 3.84 -5.95 19.13
N LYS A 105 3.31 -5.83 20.33
CA LYS A 105 3.99 -5.20 21.49
C LYS A 105 4.45 -3.77 21.20
N ARG A 106 3.66 -3.01 20.46
CA ARG A 106 3.93 -1.61 20.08
C ARG A 106 5.27 -1.42 19.34
N ARG A 107 5.67 -2.40 18.55
CA ARG A 107 6.81 -2.24 17.65
C ARG A 107 6.42 -1.40 16.44
N THR A 108 7.41 -0.77 15.82
CA THR A 108 7.20 0.01 14.60
C THR A 108 6.40 -0.80 13.58
N THR A 109 5.31 -0.20 13.16
CA THR A 109 4.37 -0.78 12.18
C THR A 109 4.31 0.13 10.96
N VAL A 110 4.26 -0.44 9.78
CA VAL A 110 4.07 0.28 8.53
C VAL A 110 2.61 0.15 8.10
N CYS A 111 2.02 1.27 7.69
CA CYS A 111 0.68 1.32 7.11
C CYS A 111 0.78 1.88 5.69
N LEU A 112 0.41 1.09 4.69
CA LEU A 112 0.23 1.58 3.32
C LEU A 112 -1.25 1.90 3.11
N GLU A 113 -1.54 3.16 2.85
CA GLU A 113 -2.92 3.66 2.75
C GLU A 113 -3.14 4.42 1.43
N GLY A 114 -4.37 4.48 0.95
CA GLY A 114 -4.76 5.27 -0.21
C GLY A 114 -5.50 6.53 0.19
N ASP A 115 -5.41 7.56 -0.66
CA ASP A 115 -6.05 8.86 -0.45
C ASP A 115 -7.57 8.77 -0.22
N GLY A 116 -8.26 7.96 -1.00
CA GLY A 116 -9.70 7.75 -0.82
C GLY A 116 -10.03 6.84 0.37
N SER A 117 -9.21 5.83 0.63
CA SER A 117 -9.44 4.87 1.69
C SER A 117 -9.24 5.47 3.08
N ILE A 118 -8.23 6.31 3.27
CA ILE A 118 -7.93 6.94 4.56
C ILE A 118 -9.10 7.81 5.06
N MET A 119 -9.87 8.38 4.13
CA MET A 119 -11.02 9.24 4.45
C MET A 119 -12.12 8.51 5.21
N MET A 120 -12.20 7.19 5.12
CA MET A 120 -13.25 6.39 5.78
C MET A 120 -13.03 6.27 7.29
N ASN A 121 -11.79 6.34 7.76
CA ASN A 121 -11.41 6.21 9.18
C ASN A 121 -10.34 7.23 9.57
N LEU A 122 -10.45 8.45 9.04
CA LEU A 122 -9.49 9.52 9.25
C LEU A 122 -9.26 9.88 10.72
N GLN A 123 -10.30 9.76 11.55
CA GLN A 123 -10.26 10.02 12.99
C GLN A 123 -9.27 9.10 13.73
N GLU A 124 -8.92 7.95 13.16
CA GLU A 124 -7.93 7.03 13.73
C GLU A 124 -6.52 7.60 13.78
N LEU A 125 -6.24 8.65 13.02
CA LEU A 125 -5.01 9.44 13.18
C LEU A 125 -4.87 9.97 14.60
N GLN A 126 -5.97 10.45 15.20
CA GLN A 126 -5.97 10.91 16.59
C GLN A 126 -5.74 9.75 17.56
N THR A 127 -6.30 8.57 17.30
CA THR A 127 -6.06 7.38 18.13
C THR A 127 -4.58 7.00 18.17
N ILE A 128 -3.90 7.07 17.02
CA ILE A 128 -2.46 6.80 16.92
C ILE A 128 -1.65 7.81 17.76
N ILE A 129 -1.93 9.10 17.61
CA ILE A 129 -1.23 10.17 18.33
C ILE A 129 -1.50 10.07 19.84
N THR A 130 -2.76 9.95 20.25
CA THR A 130 -3.14 9.88 21.69
C THR A 130 -2.46 8.72 22.38
N ASN A 131 -2.29 7.59 21.70
CA ASN A 131 -1.65 6.40 22.28
C ASN A 131 -0.16 6.32 21.97
N ALA A 132 0.45 7.32 21.34
CA ALA A 132 1.85 7.34 20.93
C ALA A 132 2.28 6.03 20.24
N LEU A 133 1.48 5.55 19.29
CA LEU A 133 1.76 4.31 18.54
C LEU A 133 2.83 4.56 17.47
N PRO A 134 3.90 3.76 17.42
CA PRO A 134 4.96 3.94 16.42
C PRO A 134 4.53 3.41 15.05
N ILE A 135 3.54 4.05 14.43
CA ILE A 135 3.01 3.70 13.11
C ILE A 135 3.51 4.70 12.10
N LYS A 136 4.16 4.22 11.05
CA LYS A 136 4.56 4.99 9.88
C LYS A 136 3.54 4.81 8.78
N ILE A 137 2.90 5.89 8.38
CA ILE A 137 1.84 5.89 7.36
C ILE A 137 2.44 6.36 6.04
N PHE A 138 2.33 5.54 5.01
CA PHE A 138 2.68 5.89 3.64
C PHE A 138 1.37 5.99 2.85
N LEU A 139 1.06 7.20 2.40
CA LEU A 139 -0.15 7.50 1.66
C LEU A 139 0.16 7.52 0.17
N ILE A 140 -0.40 6.57 -0.59
CA ILE A 140 -0.38 6.61 -2.04
C ILE A 140 -1.52 7.53 -2.48
N ASN A 141 -1.15 8.75 -2.87
CA ASN A 141 -2.08 9.75 -3.40
C ASN A 141 -2.06 9.69 -4.93
N ASN A 142 -3.10 9.10 -5.50
CA ASN A 142 -3.31 9.03 -6.94
C ASN A 142 -4.55 9.84 -7.38
N GLU A 143 -4.96 10.79 -6.54
CA GLU A 143 -6.07 11.70 -6.76
C GLU A 143 -7.40 10.99 -7.01
N GLY A 144 -7.66 9.92 -6.23
CA GLY A 144 -8.98 9.32 -6.22
C GLY A 144 -9.06 7.80 -6.24
N TYR A 145 -10.20 7.33 -6.68
CA TYR A 145 -10.53 5.90 -6.73
C TYR A 145 -10.06 5.27 -8.05
N HIS A 146 -8.77 4.98 -8.12
CA HIS A 146 -8.12 4.53 -9.35
C HIS A 146 -8.74 3.25 -9.95
N SER A 147 -9.10 2.27 -9.14
CA SER A 147 -9.74 1.03 -9.63
C SER A 147 -11.10 1.30 -10.26
N ILE A 148 -11.89 2.24 -9.69
CA ILE A 148 -13.17 2.67 -10.26
C ILE A 148 -12.93 3.43 -11.55
N ARG A 149 -11.93 4.34 -11.57
CA ARG A 149 -11.53 5.09 -12.78
C ARG A 149 -11.18 4.13 -13.93
N GLN A 150 -10.40 3.09 -13.66
CA GLN A 150 -10.08 2.08 -14.67
C GLN A 150 -11.32 1.35 -15.18
N THR A 151 -12.21 0.95 -14.28
CA THR A 151 -13.48 0.29 -14.66
C THR A 151 -14.34 1.18 -15.52
N GLN A 152 -14.51 2.44 -15.14
CA GLN A 152 -15.30 3.39 -15.92
C GLN A 152 -14.66 3.65 -17.30
N ASN A 153 -13.34 3.82 -17.36
CA ASN A 153 -12.64 4.02 -18.64
C ASN A 153 -12.76 2.80 -19.57
N ASN A 154 -12.66 1.59 -19.02
CA ASN A 154 -12.66 0.37 -19.83
C ASN A 154 -14.05 -0.04 -20.30
N LEU A 155 -15.08 0.19 -19.47
CA LEU A 155 -16.45 -0.28 -19.77
C LEU A 155 -17.39 0.84 -20.21
N PHE A 156 -17.09 2.08 -19.86
CA PHE A 156 -17.98 3.24 -20.08
C PHE A 156 -17.20 4.45 -20.61
N ALA A 157 -16.23 4.23 -21.52
CA ALA A 157 -15.33 5.28 -22.02
C ALA A 157 -16.04 6.53 -22.55
N ASP A 158 -17.21 6.34 -23.15
CA ASP A 158 -18.01 7.42 -23.76
C ASP A 158 -19.04 8.04 -22.80
N HIS A 159 -19.05 7.62 -21.55
CA HIS A 159 -19.99 8.09 -20.54
C HIS A 159 -19.33 9.05 -19.55
N CYS A 160 -20.16 9.84 -18.88
CA CYS A 160 -19.71 10.74 -17.83
C CYS A 160 -19.03 9.97 -16.69
N LYS A 161 -17.85 10.40 -16.28
CA LYS A 161 -17.14 9.87 -15.12
C LYS A 161 -17.80 10.39 -13.85
N VAL A 162 -18.01 9.52 -12.87
CA VAL A 162 -18.69 9.83 -11.61
C VAL A 162 -17.92 9.24 -10.43
N GLY A 163 -17.74 10.04 -9.37
CA GLY A 163 -17.26 9.59 -8.07
C GLY A 163 -15.83 9.02 -8.09
N ILE A 164 -14.96 9.47 -8.98
CA ILE A 164 -13.60 8.93 -9.12
C ILE A 164 -12.50 9.84 -8.59
N GLY A 165 -12.82 11.07 -8.30
CA GLY A 165 -11.86 12.09 -7.83
C GLY A 165 -12.08 13.43 -8.52
N PRO A 166 -11.13 14.39 -8.44
CA PRO A 166 -11.27 15.70 -9.06
C PRO A 166 -11.59 15.67 -10.55
N GLU A 167 -11.14 14.64 -11.25
CA GLU A 167 -11.41 14.43 -12.67
C GLU A 167 -12.90 14.30 -13.00
N SER A 168 -13.72 13.79 -12.08
CA SER A 168 -15.18 13.70 -12.25
C SER A 168 -15.93 14.97 -11.87
N GLY A 169 -15.27 15.91 -11.18
CA GLY A 169 -15.84 17.17 -10.78
C GLY A 169 -16.82 17.12 -9.59
N ASP A 170 -17.11 15.94 -9.08
CA ASP A 170 -18.06 15.67 -7.99
C ASP A 170 -17.41 15.17 -6.69
N LEU A 171 -16.09 14.94 -6.70
CA LEU A 171 -15.34 14.43 -5.56
C LEU A 171 -13.96 15.10 -5.49
N SER A 172 -13.56 15.47 -4.28
CA SER A 172 -12.23 16.01 -3.99
C SER A 172 -11.69 15.46 -2.69
N PHE A 173 -10.37 15.59 -2.51
CA PHE A 173 -9.67 15.16 -1.29
C PHE A 173 -9.02 16.37 -0.61
N PRO A 174 -8.77 16.28 0.70
CA PRO A 174 -8.10 17.35 1.42
C PRO A 174 -6.63 17.46 1.01
N ASP A 175 -6.05 18.62 1.26
CA ASP A 175 -4.60 18.78 1.27
C ASP A 175 -4.01 17.97 2.44
N PHE A 176 -3.39 16.84 2.13
CA PHE A 176 -2.86 15.92 3.14
C PHE A 176 -1.71 16.52 3.96
N SER A 177 -1.00 17.53 3.44
CA SER A 177 0.03 18.25 4.21
C SER A 177 -0.60 19.05 5.36
N LYS A 178 -1.73 19.71 5.09
CA LYS A 178 -2.50 20.45 6.10
C LYS A 178 -3.14 19.49 7.09
N LEU A 179 -3.69 18.39 6.57
CA LEU A 179 -4.30 17.34 7.40
C LEU A 179 -3.28 16.76 8.40
N ALA A 180 -2.11 16.40 7.93
CA ALA A 180 -1.03 15.90 8.78
C ALA A 180 -0.69 16.88 9.90
N ARG A 181 -0.60 18.18 9.60
CA ARG A 181 -0.34 19.22 10.60
C ARG A 181 -1.45 19.35 11.64
N VAL A 182 -2.71 19.24 11.23
CA VAL A 182 -3.86 19.30 12.16
C VAL A 182 -3.78 18.20 13.21
N PHE A 183 -3.36 16.99 12.82
CA PHE A 183 -3.17 15.87 13.74
C PHE A 183 -1.77 15.83 14.40
N GLY A 184 -0.87 16.76 14.07
CA GLY A 184 0.47 16.81 14.67
C GLY A 184 1.47 15.81 14.08
N TYR A 185 1.25 15.32 12.86
CA TYR A 185 2.20 14.45 12.16
C TYR A 185 3.28 15.25 11.42
N PRO A 186 4.54 14.79 11.41
CA PRO A 186 5.49 15.23 10.41
C PRO A 186 5.03 14.76 9.02
N TYR A 187 5.22 15.61 8.02
CA TYR A 187 4.79 15.32 6.64
C TYR A 187 5.98 15.41 5.70
N PHE A 188 6.08 14.41 4.84
CA PHE A 188 7.05 14.33 3.74
C PHE A 188 6.30 13.94 2.48
N ALA A 189 6.68 14.47 1.35
CA ALA A 189 6.12 14.12 0.05
C ALA A 189 7.23 13.71 -0.92
N ALA A 190 6.94 12.75 -1.77
CA ALA A 190 7.76 12.38 -2.92
C ALA A 190 6.87 12.34 -4.16
N HIS A 191 7.24 13.13 -5.16
CA HIS A 191 6.47 13.28 -6.40
C HIS A 191 7.11 12.54 -7.58
N SER A 192 8.31 12.01 -7.39
CA SER A 192 9.04 11.26 -8.41
C SER A 192 9.73 10.02 -7.82
N ASN A 193 10.17 9.10 -8.67
CA ASN A 193 10.95 7.95 -8.24
C ASN A 193 12.27 8.36 -7.58
N LYS A 194 12.88 9.43 -8.04
CA LYS A 194 14.12 9.98 -7.47
C LYS A 194 13.93 10.49 -6.05
N GLU A 195 12.81 11.16 -5.79
CA GLU A 195 12.50 11.71 -4.46
C GLU A 195 12.14 10.63 -3.42
N MET A 196 11.80 9.41 -3.88
CA MET A 196 11.55 8.28 -2.98
C MET A 196 12.82 7.66 -2.41
N GLN A 197 14.00 7.89 -3.00
CA GLN A 197 15.29 7.34 -2.63
C GLN A 197 16.05 8.26 -1.67
#